data_d1ff7ea691423f4736faf288e4c69507
#
_entry.id   d1ff7ea691423f4736faf288e4c69507
#
_cell.length_a   1.000
_cell.length_b   1.000
_cell.length_c   1.000
_cell.angle_alpha   90.00
_cell.angle_beta   90.00
_cell.angle_gamma   90.00
#
_symmetry.space_group_name_H-M   'P 1'
#
loop_
_entity.id
_entity.type
_entity.pdbx_description
1 polymer ?
#
loop_
_entity_poly.entity_id
_entity_poly.type
_entity_poly.pdbx_seq_one_letter_code
_entity_poly.pdbx_strand_id
1 'polypeptide(L)'
;MTPADFAAAYRPTAKTVSQGTGIDDVVLLAQWANETAWGTQVFGNNLGNIRCSPTTFCRYATLSDFAQGCIATFHNGFYNGVLSATGAEAQLAALVASPWSSSHYGGTLHPFYDPLEAYEMTPGESATLSQIYYLLTTGIDSYPGVAGTRPIITKAETDAILAALKAQPPGSVDLKPVLDAIAQVQTALTNLQGAVTAIKAKTDKDLA
;
A
#
# COMPACT_ATOMS: atom_id res chain seq x y z
N MET A 1 11.02 9.10 13.57
CA MET A 1 11.38 8.41 12.31
C MET A 1 10.20 8.58 11.38
N THR A 2 10.40 8.75 10.06
CA THR A 2 9.29 8.76 9.10
C THR A 2 8.78 7.33 8.88
N PRO A 3 7.54 7.13 8.38
CA PRO A 3 7.04 5.79 8.00
C PRO A 3 7.98 5.06 7.04
N ALA A 4 8.56 5.78 6.10
CA ALA A 4 9.56 5.28 5.15
C ALA A 4 10.82 4.75 5.83
N ASP A 5 11.42 5.57 6.68
CA ASP A 5 12.64 5.19 7.40
C ASP A 5 12.37 4.00 8.33
N PHE A 6 11.18 3.97 8.95
CA PHE A 6 10.75 2.87 9.80
C PHE A 6 10.62 1.57 9.00
N ALA A 7 9.93 1.61 7.87
CA ALA A 7 9.81 0.47 6.97
C ALA A 7 11.19 -0.01 6.50
N ALA A 8 12.05 0.90 6.02
CA ALA A 8 13.39 0.55 5.56
C ALA A 8 14.23 -0.14 6.65
N ALA A 9 14.13 0.35 7.90
CA ALA A 9 14.90 -0.20 9.01
C ALA A 9 14.41 -1.58 9.48
N TYR A 10 13.08 -1.83 9.48
CA TYR A 10 12.51 -2.98 10.17
C TYR A 10 11.81 -3.99 9.28
N ARG A 11 11.60 -3.71 7.98
CA ARG A 11 10.98 -4.65 7.04
C ARG A 11 11.70 -6.00 6.91
N PRO A 12 13.04 -6.09 6.88
CA PRO A 12 13.69 -7.40 6.87
C PRO A 12 13.31 -8.27 8.07
N THR A 13 13.16 -7.64 9.24
CA THR A 13 12.71 -8.33 10.46
C THR A 13 11.24 -8.73 10.37
N ALA A 14 10.37 -7.85 9.85
CA ALA A 14 8.96 -8.12 9.66
C ALA A 14 8.74 -9.28 8.68
N LYS A 15 9.48 -9.34 7.59
CA LYS A 15 9.46 -10.48 6.66
C LYS A 15 9.86 -11.80 7.32
N THR A 16 10.85 -11.79 8.21
CA THR A 16 11.23 -12.99 8.97
C THR A 16 10.08 -13.47 9.87
N VAL A 17 9.42 -12.54 10.56
CA VAL A 17 8.26 -12.87 11.41
C VAL A 17 7.07 -13.33 10.56
N SER A 18 6.80 -12.65 9.44
CA SER A 18 5.75 -13.01 8.48
C SER A 18 5.93 -14.44 7.96
N GLN A 19 7.14 -14.83 7.59
CA GLN A 19 7.45 -16.20 7.15
C GLN A 19 7.17 -17.24 8.24
N GLY A 20 7.38 -16.90 9.50
CA GLY A 20 7.15 -17.78 10.64
C GLY A 20 5.71 -17.81 11.15
N THR A 21 4.86 -16.83 10.78
CA THR A 21 3.52 -16.68 11.35
C THR A 21 2.40 -16.65 10.31
N GLY A 22 2.70 -16.31 9.04
CA GLY A 22 1.70 -16.03 8.02
C GLY A 22 1.01 -14.67 8.18
N ILE A 23 1.45 -13.84 9.13
CA ILE A 23 0.95 -12.47 9.28
C ILE A 23 1.65 -11.59 8.24
N ASP A 24 0.89 -10.72 7.58
CA ASP A 24 1.40 -9.76 6.61
C ASP A 24 2.50 -8.87 7.22
N ASP A 25 3.59 -8.63 6.50
CA ASP A 25 4.74 -7.89 7.04
C ASP A 25 4.42 -6.41 7.27
N VAL A 26 3.47 -5.82 6.52
CA VAL A 26 3.01 -4.44 6.74
C VAL A 26 2.13 -4.37 8.00
N VAL A 27 1.32 -5.38 8.27
CA VAL A 27 0.55 -5.49 9.51
C VAL A 27 1.47 -5.54 10.73
N LEU A 28 2.55 -6.32 10.66
CA LEU A 28 3.57 -6.38 11.72
C LEU A 28 4.28 -5.04 11.89
N LEU A 29 4.65 -4.37 10.80
CA LEU A 29 5.24 -3.03 10.86
C LEU A 29 4.27 -2.01 11.46
N ALA A 30 2.98 -2.03 11.12
CA ALA A 30 1.98 -1.14 11.69
C ALA A 30 1.83 -1.34 13.20
N GLN A 31 1.79 -2.59 13.65
CA GLN A 31 1.81 -2.92 15.07
C GLN A 31 3.04 -2.34 15.76
N TRP A 32 4.24 -2.60 15.23
CA TRP A 32 5.50 -2.14 15.84
C TRP A 32 5.65 -0.62 15.79
N ALA A 33 5.14 0.04 14.74
CA ALA A 33 5.11 1.50 14.67
C ALA A 33 4.26 2.09 15.79
N ASN A 34 3.10 1.49 16.07
CA ASN A 34 2.25 1.89 17.18
C ASN A 34 2.93 1.64 18.53
N GLU A 35 3.52 0.46 18.74
CA GLU A 35 4.17 0.07 20.00
C GLU A 35 5.39 0.93 20.32
N THR A 36 6.08 1.44 19.31
CA THR A 36 7.35 2.16 19.46
C THR A 36 7.28 3.64 19.09
N ALA A 37 6.07 4.16 18.82
CA ALA A 37 5.90 5.52 18.30
C ALA A 37 6.86 5.80 17.12
N TRP A 38 6.75 4.98 16.07
CA TRP A 38 7.61 5.04 14.89
C TRP A 38 9.10 4.88 15.21
N GLY A 39 9.43 3.95 16.08
CA GLY A 39 10.82 3.63 16.44
C GLY A 39 11.50 4.66 17.35
N THR A 40 10.77 5.64 17.87
CA THR A 40 11.34 6.63 18.83
C THR A 40 11.43 6.06 20.25
N GLN A 41 10.70 5.00 20.55
CA GLN A 41 10.62 4.36 21.88
C GLN A 41 10.91 2.86 21.79
N VAL A 42 12.04 2.49 21.18
CA VAL A 42 12.48 1.08 21.10
C VAL A 42 13.27 0.70 22.35
N PHE A 43 12.86 -0.37 23.00
CA PHE A 43 13.45 -0.85 24.23
C PHE A 43 14.21 -2.17 24.01
N GLY A 44 15.52 -2.11 23.82
CA GLY A 44 16.38 -3.29 23.66
C GLY A 44 15.93 -4.19 22.49
N ASN A 45 15.86 -3.64 21.29
CA ASN A 45 15.38 -4.28 20.04
C ASN A 45 13.98 -4.89 20.13
N ASN A 46 13.17 -4.56 21.14
CA ASN A 46 11.82 -5.08 21.32
C ASN A 46 10.80 -4.15 20.62
N LEU A 47 10.56 -4.38 19.35
CA LEU A 47 9.65 -3.57 18.55
C LEU A 47 8.17 -3.77 18.92
N GLY A 48 7.82 -4.93 19.45
CA GLY A 48 6.43 -5.29 19.79
C GLY A 48 6.08 -5.06 21.27
N ASN A 49 6.96 -4.46 22.07
CA ASN A 49 6.76 -4.32 23.52
C ASN A 49 6.42 -5.64 24.23
N ILE A 50 6.99 -6.74 23.72
CA ILE A 50 6.78 -8.09 24.28
C ILE A 50 7.24 -8.11 25.72
N ARG A 51 6.41 -8.69 26.61
CA ARG A 51 6.72 -8.83 28.03
C ARG A 51 7.31 -10.22 28.33
N CYS A 52 8.40 -10.26 29.07
CA CYS A 52 8.96 -11.49 29.65
C CYS A 52 8.35 -11.83 31.01
N SER A 53 7.75 -10.83 31.67
CA SER A 53 6.96 -10.98 32.90
C SER A 53 5.86 -9.91 32.94
N PRO A 54 4.90 -9.99 33.85
CA PRO A 54 3.84 -8.98 33.94
C PRO A 54 4.34 -7.53 34.09
N THR A 55 5.54 -7.33 34.61
CA THR A 55 6.10 -6.02 34.91
C THR A 55 7.35 -5.66 34.09
N THR A 56 7.87 -6.58 33.25
CA THR A 56 9.15 -6.39 32.58
C THR A 56 9.05 -6.66 31.09
N PHE A 57 9.46 -5.72 30.25
CA PHE A 57 9.64 -5.92 28.84
C PHE A 57 10.87 -6.79 28.55
N CYS A 58 10.75 -7.68 27.56
CA CYS A 58 11.88 -8.45 27.05
C CYS A 58 12.92 -7.51 26.44
N ARG A 59 14.18 -7.89 26.53
CA ARG A 59 15.29 -7.25 25.83
C ARG A 59 15.93 -8.28 24.93
N TYR A 60 16.12 -7.92 23.67
CA TYR A 60 16.73 -8.78 22.66
C TYR A 60 18.10 -8.24 22.28
N ALA A 61 19.10 -9.10 22.14
CA ALA A 61 20.44 -8.69 21.76
C ALA A 61 20.47 -8.17 20.32
N THR A 62 19.68 -8.78 19.45
CA THR A 62 19.58 -8.43 18.02
C THR A 62 18.11 -8.39 17.56
N LEU A 63 17.88 -7.81 16.39
CA LEU A 63 16.57 -7.88 15.72
C LEU A 63 16.21 -9.31 15.30
N SER A 64 17.19 -10.15 15.03
CA SER A 64 16.97 -11.58 14.76
C SER A 64 16.42 -12.30 15.99
N ASP A 65 16.97 -12.02 17.18
CA ASP A 65 16.47 -12.59 18.44
C ASP A 65 15.05 -12.10 18.74
N PHE A 66 14.78 -10.81 18.46
CA PHE A 66 13.44 -10.27 18.56
C PHE A 66 12.47 -10.99 17.61
N ALA A 67 12.86 -11.22 16.35
CA ALA A 67 12.00 -11.93 15.39
C ALA A 67 11.61 -13.32 15.91
N GLN A 68 12.55 -14.09 16.46
CA GLN A 68 12.26 -15.41 17.05
C GLN A 68 11.34 -15.29 18.27
N GLY A 69 11.59 -14.33 19.15
CA GLY A 69 10.72 -14.05 20.30
C GLY A 69 9.31 -13.63 19.90
N CYS A 70 9.19 -12.85 18.83
CA CYS A 70 7.91 -12.39 18.27
C CYS A 70 7.13 -13.59 17.68
N ILE A 71 7.78 -14.44 16.88
CA ILE A 71 7.17 -15.67 16.34
C ILE A 71 6.68 -16.56 17.48
N ALA A 72 7.52 -16.83 18.48
CA ALA A 72 7.14 -17.63 19.65
C ALA A 72 5.95 -17.00 20.40
N THR A 73 5.89 -15.69 20.49
CA THR A 73 4.76 -14.98 21.14
C THR A 73 3.47 -15.19 20.36
N PHE A 74 3.46 -15.06 19.05
CA PHE A 74 2.25 -15.32 18.24
C PHE A 74 1.79 -16.78 18.35
N HIS A 75 2.69 -17.73 18.49
CA HIS A 75 2.36 -19.14 18.64
C HIS A 75 2.08 -19.62 20.08
N ASN A 76 1.97 -18.73 21.05
CA ASN A 76 1.72 -19.08 22.45
C ASN A 76 0.27 -19.48 22.77
N GLY A 77 -0.63 -19.48 21.79
CA GLY A 77 -2.04 -19.86 21.90
C GLY A 77 -3.00 -18.69 22.10
N PHE A 78 -2.53 -17.52 22.51
CA PHE A 78 -3.38 -16.34 22.72
C PHE A 78 -3.71 -15.57 21.44
N TYR A 79 -2.98 -15.82 20.34
CA TYR A 79 -3.08 -15.06 19.09
C TYR A 79 -3.58 -15.91 17.92
N ASN A 80 -4.23 -17.05 18.20
CA ASN A 80 -4.78 -17.92 17.16
C ASN A 80 -5.74 -17.20 16.21
N GLY A 81 -6.49 -16.20 16.70
CA GLY A 81 -7.35 -15.37 15.88
C GLY A 81 -6.58 -14.56 14.85
N VAL A 82 -5.38 -14.06 15.20
CA VAL A 82 -4.51 -13.33 14.28
C VAL A 82 -3.89 -14.28 13.25
N LEU A 83 -3.38 -15.43 13.72
CA LEU A 83 -2.75 -16.44 12.87
C LEU A 83 -3.72 -17.08 11.87
N SER A 84 -5.01 -17.18 12.21
CA SER A 84 -6.05 -17.74 11.34
C SER A 84 -6.72 -16.70 10.42
N ALA A 85 -6.50 -15.41 10.67
CA ALA A 85 -7.07 -14.34 9.87
C ALA A 85 -6.43 -14.30 8.47
N THR A 86 -7.26 -14.15 7.43
CA THR A 86 -6.79 -14.11 6.05
C THR A 86 -6.86 -12.68 5.49
N GLY A 87 -5.72 -12.19 5.04
CA GLY A 87 -5.56 -10.82 4.52
C GLY A 87 -5.33 -9.78 5.60
N ALA A 88 -4.69 -8.68 5.21
CA ALA A 88 -4.19 -7.65 6.11
C ALA A 88 -5.30 -7.04 6.98
N GLU A 89 -6.45 -6.70 6.40
CA GLU A 89 -7.58 -6.11 7.13
C GLU A 89 -8.10 -7.01 8.26
N ALA A 90 -8.26 -8.31 7.97
CA ALA A 90 -8.70 -9.26 9.00
C ALA A 90 -7.64 -9.46 10.08
N GLN A 91 -6.36 -9.44 9.72
CA GLN A 91 -5.24 -9.54 10.66
C GLN A 91 -5.14 -8.28 11.53
N LEU A 92 -5.31 -7.07 10.96
CA LEU A 92 -5.37 -5.82 11.72
C LEU A 92 -6.51 -5.84 12.75
N ALA A 93 -7.71 -6.23 12.31
CA ALA A 93 -8.87 -6.34 13.20
C ALA A 93 -8.64 -7.37 14.32
N ALA A 94 -8.05 -8.52 13.99
CA ALA A 94 -7.72 -9.56 14.96
C ALA A 94 -6.65 -9.11 15.96
N LEU A 95 -5.64 -8.35 15.52
CA LEU A 95 -4.64 -7.76 16.41
C LEU A 95 -5.26 -6.76 17.39
N VAL A 96 -6.14 -5.87 16.91
CA VAL A 96 -6.86 -4.91 17.75
C VAL A 96 -7.72 -5.63 18.78
N ALA A 97 -8.34 -6.75 18.42
CA ALA A 97 -9.15 -7.56 19.33
C ALA A 97 -8.32 -8.48 20.25
N SER A 98 -7.02 -8.62 20.02
CA SER A 98 -6.15 -9.54 20.74
C SER A 98 -5.73 -9.00 22.12
N PRO A 99 -5.23 -9.88 23.02
CA PRO A 99 -4.65 -9.45 24.29
C PRO A 99 -3.44 -8.52 24.14
N TRP A 100 -2.82 -8.43 22.96
CA TRP A 100 -1.69 -7.54 22.71
C TRP A 100 -2.11 -6.07 22.85
N SER A 101 -3.27 -5.73 22.34
CA SER A 101 -3.72 -4.35 22.31
C SER A 101 -4.01 -3.76 23.69
N SER A 102 -4.40 -4.60 24.65
CA SER A 102 -4.78 -4.21 26.04
C SER A 102 -5.36 -2.80 26.16
N SER A 103 -6.21 -2.37 25.25
CA SER A 103 -6.88 -1.06 25.15
C SER A 103 -6.06 0.12 24.60
N HIS A 104 -4.79 -0.04 24.24
CA HIS A 104 -3.98 1.10 23.78
C HIS A 104 -3.94 1.31 22.24
N TYR A 105 -4.56 0.41 21.45
CA TYR A 105 -4.63 0.59 19.98
C TYR A 105 -5.75 1.54 19.53
N GLY A 106 -6.50 2.12 20.44
CA GLY A 106 -7.57 3.09 20.10
C GLY A 106 -8.65 2.53 19.16
N GLY A 107 -8.77 1.21 19.06
CA GLY A 107 -9.74 0.52 18.21
C GLY A 107 -9.29 0.28 16.77
N THR A 108 -8.12 0.80 16.35
CA THR A 108 -7.61 0.60 14.98
C THR A 108 -6.09 0.75 14.90
N LEU A 109 -5.47 0.06 13.93
CA LEU A 109 -4.06 0.23 13.55
C LEU A 109 -3.88 0.95 12.20
N HIS A 110 -4.97 1.35 11.55
CA HIS A 110 -4.93 2.06 10.26
C HIS A 110 -4.06 3.32 10.25
N PRO A 111 -4.01 4.16 11.30
CA PRO A 111 -3.11 5.32 11.31
C PRO A 111 -1.63 4.97 11.12
N PHE A 112 -1.26 3.72 11.40
CA PHE A 112 0.10 3.20 11.20
C PHE A 112 0.21 2.33 9.96
N TYR A 113 -0.85 1.60 9.59
CA TYR A 113 -0.88 0.70 8.43
C TYR A 113 -0.91 1.48 7.11
N ASP A 114 -1.84 2.40 6.94
CA ASP A 114 -2.06 3.10 5.66
C ASP A 114 -0.80 3.81 5.12
N PRO A 115 0.00 4.53 5.96
CA PRO A 115 1.24 5.12 5.50
C PRO A 115 2.31 4.11 5.10
N LEU A 116 2.29 2.91 5.70
CA LEU A 116 3.25 1.84 5.41
C LEU A 116 2.85 1.07 4.15
N GLU A 117 1.56 0.81 3.96
CA GLU A 117 1.01 0.18 2.75
C GLU A 117 1.29 1.05 1.51
N ALA A 118 1.06 2.36 1.61
CA ALA A 118 1.40 3.30 0.53
C ALA A 118 2.89 3.24 0.15
N TYR A 119 3.74 2.78 1.04
CA TYR A 119 5.19 2.62 0.85
C TYR A 119 5.58 1.26 0.24
N GLU A 120 4.65 0.29 0.16
CA GLU A 120 4.86 -0.99 -0.49
C GLU A 120 4.96 -0.88 -2.01
N MET A 121 4.38 0.17 -2.57
CA MET A 121 4.53 0.43 -4.00
C MET A 121 5.99 0.74 -4.30
N THR A 122 6.58 -0.02 -5.20
CA THR A 122 7.92 0.31 -5.71
C THR A 122 7.91 1.73 -6.27
N PRO A 123 9.03 2.45 -6.28
CA PRO A 123 9.11 3.78 -6.90
C PRO A 123 8.55 3.80 -8.33
N GLY A 124 8.67 2.70 -9.06
CA GLY A 124 8.09 2.53 -10.40
C GLY A 124 6.56 2.43 -10.38
N GLU A 125 6.00 1.66 -9.45
CA GLU A 125 4.54 1.53 -9.30
C GLU A 125 3.92 2.83 -8.79
N SER A 126 4.54 3.49 -7.82
CA SER A 126 4.11 4.80 -7.34
C SER A 126 4.16 5.86 -8.44
N ALA A 127 5.23 5.89 -9.24
CA ALA A 127 5.34 6.79 -10.40
C ALA A 127 4.25 6.49 -11.44
N THR A 128 3.99 5.21 -11.72
CA THR A 128 2.94 4.78 -12.65
C THR A 128 1.56 5.18 -12.17
N LEU A 129 1.23 4.93 -10.90
CA LEU A 129 -0.06 5.35 -10.32
C LEU A 129 -0.20 6.87 -10.26
N SER A 130 0.88 7.59 -9.96
CA SER A 130 0.88 9.07 -10.01
C SER A 130 0.67 9.58 -11.43
N GLN A 131 1.25 8.94 -12.44
CA GLN A 131 1.01 9.27 -13.85
C GLN A 131 -0.42 8.94 -14.27
N ILE A 132 -0.95 7.78 -13.87
CA ILE A 132 -2.34 7.40 -14.12
C ILE A 132 -3.29 8.41 -13.47
N TYR A 133 -3.07 8.74 -12.19
CA TYR A 133 -3.85 9.76 -11.47
C TYR A 133 -3.79 11.11 -12.16
N TYR A 134 -2.60 11.56 -12.57
CA TYR A 134 -2.41 12.81 -13.31
C TYR A 134 -3.18 12.80 -14.64
N LEU A 135 -3.04 11.74 -15.44
CA LEU A 135 -3.74 11.59 -16.72
C LEU A 135 -5.27 11.55 -16.54
N LEU A 136 -5.76 10.89 -15.50
CA LEU A 136 -7.19 10.79 -15.20
C LEU A 136 -7.78 12.13 -14.71
N THR A 137 -7.01 12.90 -13.93
CA THR A 137 -7.52 14.13 -13.28
C THR A 137 -7.29 15.41 -14.07
N THR A 138 -6.19 15.50 -14.82
CA THR A 138 -5.83 16.71 -15.57
C THR A 138 -6.21 16.66 -17.05
N GLY A 139 -6.57 15.46 -17.55
CA GLY A 139 -6.76 15.26 -18.98
C GLY A 139 -5.45 15.45 -19.78
N ILE A 140 -5.54 15.33 -21.10
CA ILE A 140 -4.39 15.52 -21.99
C ILE A 140 -4.24 17.01 -22.37
N ASP A 141 -4.64 17.93 -21.51
CA ASP A 141 -4.63 19.37 -21.77
C ASP A 141 -3.23 20.00 -21.90
N SER A 142 -2.17 19.22 -21.70
CA SER A 142 -0.78 19.70 -21.82
C SER A 142 -0.15 19.47 -23.18
N TYR A 143 -0.91 19.04 -24.20
CA TYR A 143 -0.35 19.00 -25.54
C TYR A 143 -0.40 20.40 -26.18
N PRO A 144 0.74 21.04 -26.42
CA PRO A 144 0.75 22.38 -27.04
C PRO A 144 0.10 22.30 -28.44
N GLY A 145 -1.04 22.94 -28.59
CA GLY A 145 -1.70 23.09 -29.88
C GLY A 145 -3.11 22.54 -30.01
N VAL A 146 -3.68 21.91 -28.99
CA VAL A 146 -5.06 21.41 -29.01
C VAL A 146 -5.85 22.08 -27.88
N ALA A 147 -6.31 23.27 -28.10
CA ALA A 147 -7.25 23.96 -27.18
C ALA A 147 -8.64 23.31 -27.27
N GLY A 148 -9.16 22.85 -26.12
CA GLY A 148 -10.57 22.48 -26.00
C GLY A 148 -10.88 20.99 -26.00
N THR A 149 -9.91 20.11 -25.75
CA THR A 149 -10.17 18.67 -25.54
C THR A 149 -10.75 18.44 -24.14
N ARG A 150 -11.96 17.91 -24.08
CA ARG A 150 -12.55 17.43 -22.82
C ARG A 150 -11.72 16.25 -22.29
N PRO A 151 -11.58 16.09 -20.96
CA PRO A 151 -10.98 14.89 -20.41
C PRO A 151 -11.70 13.64 -20.95
N ILE A 152 -10.93 12.63 -21.36
CA ILE A 152 -11.47 11.37 -21.91
C ILE A 152 -12.32 10.66 -20.85
N ILE A 153 -12.06 10.93 -19.58
CA ILE A 153 -12.75 10.37 -18.43
C ILE A 153 -13.23 11.54 -17.56
N THR A 154 -14.49 11.53 -17.18
CA THR A 154 -15.07 12.54 -16.29
C THR A 154 -14.55 12.36 -14.86
N LYS A 155 -14.62 13.43 -14.04
CA LYS A 155 -14.28 13.35 -12.62
C LYS A 155 -15.09 12.25 -11.90
N ALA A 156 -16.38 12.10 -12.25
CA ALA A 156 -17.24 11.07 -11.65
C ALA A 156 -16.77 9.65 -11.97
N GLU A 157 -16.30 9.40 -13.20
CA GLU A 157 -15.74 8.10 -13.60
C GLU A 157 -14.40 7.85 -12.92
N THR A 158 -13.57 8.88 -12.77
CA THR A 158 -12.31 8.80 -12.01
C THR A 158 -12.56 8.45 -10.54
N ASP A 159 -13.52 9.14 -9.91
CA ASP A 159 -13.89 8.89 -8.52
C ASP A 159 -14.46 7.48 -8.34
N ALA A 160 -15.23 6.97 -9.31
CA ALA A 160 -15.75 5.61 -9.30
C ALA A 160 -14.64 4.54 -9.44
N ILE A 161 -13.65 4.77 -10.32
CA ILE A 161 -12.48 3.89 -10.48
C ILE A 161 -11.65 3.88 -9.20
N LEU A 162 -11.39 5.05 -8.61
CA LEU A 162 -10.66 5.16 -7.34
C LEU A 162 -11.39 4.47 -6.18
N ALA A 163 -12.71 4.60 -6.12
CA ALA A 163 -13.53 3.92 -5.12
C ALA A 163 -13.49 2.39 -5.30
N ALA A 164 -13.56 1.92 -6.55
CA ALA A 164 -13.45 0.50 -6.86
C ALA A 164 -12.07 -0.07 -6.53
N LEU A 165 -10.99 0.68 -6.80
CA LEU A 165 -9.63 0.30 -6.44
C LEU A 165 -9.43 0.23 -4.92
N LYS A 166 -9.98 1.21 -4.19
CA LYS A 166 -9.93 1.23 -2.71
C LYS A 166 -10.78 0.14 -2.05
N ALA A 167 -11.82 -0.35 -2.72
CA ALA A 167 -12.68 -1.43 -2.23
C ALA A 167 -12.07 -2.83 -2.45
N GLN A 168 -10.96 -2.94 -3.19
CA GLN A 168 -10.26 -4.20 -3.41
C GLN A 168 -9.45 -4.58 -2.16
N PRO A 169 -9.41 -5.87 -1.77
CA PRO A 169 -8.57 -6.31 -0.67
C PRO A 169 -7.08 -5.99 -0.95
N PRO A 170 -6.32 -5.50 0.04
CA PRO A 170 -4.89 -5.27 -0.10
C PRO A 170 -4.15 -6.53 -0.58
N GLY A 171 -3.28 -6.37 -1.56
CA GLY A 171 -2.50 -7.47 -2.15
C GLY A 171 -3.26 -8.36 -3.15
N SER A 172 -4.56 -8.10 -3.42
CA SER A 172 -5.35 -8.84 -4.42
C SER A 172 -5.48 -8.12 -5.76
N VAL A 173 -4.95 -6.93 -5.89
CA VAL A 173 -5.06 -6.15 -7.13
C VAL A 173 -4.04 -6.67 -8.13
N ASP A 174 -4.48 -7.58 -8.99
CA ASP A 174 -3.78 -7.79 -10.25
C ASP A 174 -4.01 -6.55 -11.13
N LEU A 175 -3.07 -5.61 -11.07
CA LEU A 175 -3.11 -4.40 -11.90
C LEU A 175 -2.88 -4.69 -13.39
N LYS A 176 -2.49 -5.92 -13.73
CA LYS A 176 -2.23 -6.29 -15.13
C LYS A 176 -3.42 -6.04 -16.05
N PRO A 177 -4.68 -6.42 -15.72
CA PRO A 177 -5.83 -6.11 -16.57
C PRO A 177 -6.07 -4.61 -16.75
N VAL A 178 -5.81 -3.80 -15.73
CA VAL A 178 -5.93 -2.34 -15.80
C VAL A 178 -4.85 -1.76 -16.69
N LEU A 179 -3.61 -2.21 -16.55
CA LEU A 179 -2.48 -1.79 -17.40
C LEU A 179 -2.69 -2.20 -18.85
N ASP A 180 -3.18 -3.42 -19.08
CA ASP A 180 -3.51 -3.92 -20.44
C ASP A 180 -4.63 -3.08 -21.08
N ALA A 181 -5.66 -2.71 -20.32
CA ALA A 181 -6.75 -1.84 -20.80
C ALA A 181 -6.23 -0.43 -21.12
N ILE A 182 -5.37 0.15 -20.29
CA ILE A 182 -4.72 1.44 -20.53
C ILE A 182 -3.87 1.40 -21.81
N ALA A 183 -3.09 0.34 -22.02
CA ALA A 183 -2.28 0.17 -23.22
C ALA A 183 -3.16 0.08 -24.48
N GLN A 184 -4.32 -0.60 -24.41
CA GLN A 184 -5.29 -0.65 -25.50
C GLN A 184 -5.89 0.74 -25.80
N VAL A 185 -6.26 1.52 -24.78
CA VAL A 185 -6.76 2.89 -24.93
C VAL A 185 -5.68 3.78 -25.55
N GLN A 186 -4.43 3.69 -25.12
CA GLN A 186 -3.32 4.44 -25.71
C GLN A 186 -3.10 4.11 -27.18
N THR A 187 -3.20 2.82 -27.54
CA THR A 187 -3.10 2.36 -28.93
C THR A 187 -4.25 2.91 -29.79
N ALA A 188 -5.48 2.85 -29.27
CA ALA A 188 -6.66 3.40 -29.95
C ALA A 188 -6.54 4.91 -30.15
N LEU A 189 -6.03 5.62 -29.14
CA LEU A 189 -5.81 7.07 -29.20
C LEU A 189 -4.76 7.43 -30.26
N THR A 190 -3.67 6.71 -30.33
CA THR A 190 -2.59 6.89 -31.35
C THR A 190 -3.16 6.67 -32.75
N ASN A 191 -3.97 5.64 -32.95
CA ASN A 191 -4.62 5.35 -34.23
C ASN A 191 -5.59 6.47 -34.62
N LEU A 192 -6.37 6.98 -33.65
CA LEU A 192 -7.31 8.10 -33.88
C LEU A 192 -6.54 9.37 -34.25
N GLN A 193 -5.45 9.69 -33.56
CA GLN A 193 -4.59 10.84 -33.89
C GLN A 193 -4.02 10.73 -35.31
N GLY A 194 -3.57 9.53 -35.72
CA GLY A 194 -3.13 9.26 -37.09
C GLY A 194 -4.25 9.50 -38.11
N ALA A 195 -5.46 9.02 -37.85
CA ALA A 195 -6.63 9.24 -38.71
C ALA A 195 -7.00 10.73 -38.82
N VAL A 196 -7.01 11.46 -37.69
CA VAL A 196 -7.28 12.90 -37.67
C VAL A 196 -6.24 13.67 -38.48
N THR A 197 -4.96 13.32 -38.34
CA THR A 197 -3.87 13.93 -39.11
C THR A 197 -4.02 13.68 -40.63
N ALA A 198 -4.41 12.45 -41.00
CA ALA A 198 -4.66 12.09 -42.39
C ALA A 198 -5.86 12.84 -42.99
N ILE A 199 -6.96 12.97 -42.21
CA ILE A 199 -8.13 13.75 -42.62
C ILE A 199 -7.75 15.23 -42.81
N LYS A 200 -7.01 15.81 -41.85
CA LYS A 200 -6.56 17.20 -41.93
C LYS A 200 -5.71 17.44 -43.19
N ALA A 201 -4.73 16.57 -43.44
CA ALA A 201 -3.88 16.69 -44.63
C ALA A 201 -4.66 16.57 -45.95
N LYS A 202 -5.75 15.78 -46.00
CA LYS A 202 -6.65 15.68 -47.13
C LYS A 202 -7.48 16.95 -47.30
N THR A 203 -8.05 17.47 -46.20
CA THR A 203 -8.86 18.68 -46.24
C THR A 203 -8.04 19.90 -46.66
N ASP A 204 -6.81 20.02 -46.15
CA ASP A 204 -5.90 21.12 -46.51
C ASP A 204 -5.51 21.06 -47.99
N LYS A 205 -5.44 19.87 -48.60
CA LYS A 205 -5.15 19.66 -50.00
C LYS A 205 -6.36 19.95 -50.90
N ASP A 206 -7.57 19.66 -50.46
CA ASP A 206 -8.82 19.88 -51.22
C ASP A 206 -9.26 21.36 -51.20
N LEU A 207 -8.67 22.18 -50.31
CA LEU A 207 -8.90 23.61 -50.16
C LEU A 207 -7.82 24.49 -50.83
N ALA A 208 -6.78 23.94 -51.37
CA ALA A 208 -5.67 24.60 -52.05
C ALA A 208 -5.84 24.58 -53.57
#